data_e56ed566fef8b4d33f9badd826a05055
#
_entry.id   e56ed566fef8b4d33f9badd826a05055
#
_cell.length_a   1.000
_cell.length_b   1.000
_cell.length_c   1.000
_cell.angle_alpha   90.00
_cell.angle_beta   90.00
_cell.angle_gamma   90.00
#
_symmetry.space_group_name_H-M   'P 1'
#
loop_
_entity.id
_entity.type
_entity.pdbx_description
1 polymer ?
#
loop_
_entity_poly.entity_id
_entity_poly.type
_entity_poly.pdbx_seq_one_letter_code
_entity_poly.pdbx_strand_id
1 'polypeptide(L)'
;MLMSSTTVAVVAAEVPASFDPKTCKADYPKSSLMNEEQGTVSMSFLVSPDGSVVESKLEKTSGFKSLDKAAIKSISACKFKPGSKDGAPAQTWAKVDYAWKLD
;
A
#
# COMPACT_ATOMS: atom_id res chain seq x y z
N MET A 1 29.72 1.99 -38.67
CA MET A 1 29.53 2.09 -38.00
C MET A 1 28.86 2.04 -37.20
N LEU A 2 28.51 1.97 -36.51
CA LEU A 2 27.86 1.83 -35.73
C LEU A 2 27.54 2.21 -34.79
N MET A 3 26.86 2.47 -34.34
CA MET A 3 26.58 2.70 -33.43
C MET A 3 25.96 2.40 -32.61
N SER A 4 25.96 2.30 -31.87
CA SER A 4 25.53 1.83 -30.91
C SER A 4 24.83 2.57 -30.11
N SER A 5 23.94 2.69 -30.04
CA SER A 5 23.25 3.31 -29.23
C SER A 5 23.03 2.80 -28.05
N THR A 6 23.63 3.06 -27.21
CA THR A 6 23.36 2.70 -26.04
C THR A 6 22.33 3.45 -25.52
N THR A 7 21.33 3.05 -25.46
CA THR A 7 20.36 3.61 -24.85
C THR A 7 20.46 3.30 -23.50
N VAL A 8 20.76 4.11 -22.80
CA VAL A 8 20.65 3.93 -21.51
C VAL A 8 19.28 4.20 -21.22
N ALA A 9 18.62 3.27 -21.00
CA ALA A 9 17.37 3.43 -20.52
C ALA A 9 17.52 4.02 -19.19
N VAL A 10 17.38 5.18 -19.13
CA VAL A 10 17.32 5.76 -17.90
C VAL A 10 16.00 5.45 -17.43
N VAL A 11 15.90 4.48 -16.77
CA VAL A 11 14.78 4.18 -16.12
C VAL A 11 14.63 5.24 -15.15
N ALA A 12 13.72 6.05 -15.35
CA ALA A 12 13.31 6.93 -14.34
C ALA A 12 13.19 6.08 -13.11
N ALA A 13 14.03 6.29 -12.22
CA ALA A 13 14.00 5.50 -11.03
C ALA A 13 12.80 5.92 -10.23
N GLU A 14 11.69 5.35 -10.58
CA GLU A 14 10.50 5.56 -9.79
C GLU A 14 10.47 4.49 -8.72
N VAL A 15 10.52 4.91 -7.47
CA VAL A 15 10.45 4.01 -6.34
C VAL A 15 9.08 4.19 -5.72
N PRO A 16 8.24 3.17 -5.69
CA PRO A 16 6.90 3.32 -5.08
C PRO A 16 6.99 3.56 -3.58
N ALA A 17 5.99 4.24 -3.05
CA ALA A 17 5.88 4.36 -1.61
C ALA A 17 5.72 2.99 -0.99
N SER A 18 6.15 2.84 0.25
CA SER A 18 6.09 1.55 0.92
C SER A 18 5.45 1.63 2.28
N PHE A 19 4.84 0.52 2.65
CA PHE A 19 4.11 0.34 3.90
C PHE A 19 4.99 -0.43 4.87
N ASP A 20 5.06 0.04 6.11
CA ASP A 20 5.83 -0.66 7.15
C ASP A 20 4.87 -1.36 8.10
N PRO A 21 4.77 -2.69 8.03
CA PRO A 21 3.85 -3.41 8.90
C PRO A 21 4.22 -3.38 10.37
N LYS A 22 5.42 -2.94 10.71
CA LYS A 22 5.84 -2.86 12.10
C LYS A 22 5.25 -1.64 12.79
N THR A 23 5.09 -0.54 12.07
CA THR A 23 4.60 0.70 12.63
C THR A 23 3.14 0.96 12.29
N CYS A 24 2.57 0.17 11.41
CA CYS A 24 1.20 0.37 10.96
C CYS A 24 0.43 -0.93 11.04
N LYS A 25 -0.45 -1.02 12.00
CA LYS A 25 -1.27 -2.21 12.19
C LYS A 25 -2.73 -1.83 12.24
N ALA A 26 -3.58 -2.73 11.80
CA ALA A 26 -5.01 -2.55 11.87
C ALA A 26 -5.55 -3.42 13.00
N ASP A 27 -6.48 -2.86 13.77
CA ASP A 27 -7.13 -3.62 14.84
C ASP A 27 -8.22 -4.51 14.25
N TYR A 28 -8.24 -5.73 14.66
CA TYR A 28 -9.24 -6.69 14.22
C TYR A 28 -10.62 -6.23 14.69
N PRO A 29 -11.59 -6.05 13.79
CA PRO A 29 -12.93 -5.67 14.23
C PRO A 29 -13.52 -6.72 15.15
N LYS A 30 -14.15 -6.27 16.21
CA LYS A 30 -14.71 -7.19 17.21
C LYS A 30 -15.70 -8.19 16.61
N SER A 31 -16.58 -7.70 15.74
CA SER A 31 -17.55 -8.60 15.11
C SER A 31 -16.87 -9.61 14.22
N SER A 32 -15.78 -9.22 13.56
CA SER A 32 -15.05 -10.14 12.71
C SER A 32 -14.32 -11.21 13.52
N LEU A 33 -13.82 -10.84 14.69
CA LEU A 33 -13.22 -11.81 15.59
C LEU A 33 -14.25 -12.82 16.05
N MET A 34 -15.42 -12.35 16.43
CA MET A 34 -16.50 -13.23 16.93
C MET A 34 -17.00 -14.17 15.84
N ASN A 35 -16.97 -13.73 14.60
CA ASN A 35 -17.42 -14.55 13.48
C ASN A 35 -16.27 -15.31 12.81
N GLU A 36 -15.07 -15.23 13.41
CA GLU A 36 -13.87 -15.90 12.89
C GLU A 36 -13.61 -15.59 11.42
N GLU A 37 -13.79 -14.33 11.04
CA GLU A 37 -13.55 -13.90 9.68
C GLU A 37 -12.07 -13.74 9.42
N GLN A 38 -11.58 -14.29 8.34
CA GLN A 38 -10.19 -14.19 7.93
C GLN A 38 -10.13 -13.97 6.43
N GLY A 39 -9.07 -13.37 5.98
CA GLY A 39 -8.87 -13.16 4.54
C GLY A 39 -7.83 -12.09 4.29
N THR A 40 -7.46 -11.93 3.04
CA THR A 40 -6.48 -10.93 2.64
C THR A 40 -7.18 -9.82 1.87
N VAL A 41 -6.88 -8.59 2.25
CA VAL A 41 -7.40 -7.40 1.57
C VAL A 41 -6.27 -6.83 0.73
N SER A 42 -6.50 -6.67 -0.56
CA SER A 42 -5.52 -6.04 -1.45
C SER A 42 -5.97 -4.63 -1.72
N MET A 43 -5.10 -3.68 -1.49
CA MET A 43 -5.42 -2.25 -1.55
C MET A 43 -4.32 -1.48 -2.26
N SER A 44 -4.68 -0.31 -2.74
CA SER A 44 -3.69 0.63 -3.27
C SER A 44 -3.90 1.96 -2.58
N PHE A 45 -2.82 2.63 -2.24
CA PHE A 45 -2.87 3.93 -1.58
C PHE A 45 -2.03 4.91 -2.35
N LEU A 46 -2.59 6.07 -2.63
CA LEU A 46 -1.82 7.14 -3.25
C LEU A 46 -1.16 7.93 -2.13
N VAL A 47 0.16 7.90 -2.10
CA VAL A 47 0.95 8.46 -1.01
C VAL A 47 1.64 9.73 -1.48
N SER A 48 1.43 10.82 -0.74
CA SER A 48 2.05 12.10 -1.08
C SER A 48 3.52 12.12 -0.71
N PRO A 49 4.28 13.12 -1.17
CA PRO A 49 5.72 13.19 -0.86
C PRO A 49 6.04 13.22 0.62
N ASP A 50 5.10 13.59 1.48
CA ASP A 50 5.35 13.60 2.93
C ASP A 50 4.94 12.28 3.60
N GLY A 51 4.52 11.30 2.83
CA GLY A 51 4.14 10.00 3.39
C GLY A 51 2.69 9.85 3.79
N SER A 52 1.87 10.87 3.58
CA SER A 52 0.45 10.81 3.92
C SER A 52 -0.36 10.18 2.80
N VAL A 53 -1.40 9.46 3.16
CA VAL A 53 -2.29 8.85 2.17
C VAL A 53 -3.32 9.88 1.73
N VAL A 54 -3.41 10.14 0.43
CA VAL A 54 -4.38 11.10 -0.11
C VAL A 54 -5.54 10.40 -0.83
N GLU A 55 -5.39 9.15 -1.18
CA GLU A 55 -6.45 8.40 -1.83
C GLU A 55 -6.25 6.92 -1.58
N SER A 56 -7.33 6.15 -1.51
CA SER A 56 -7.23 4.70 -1.32
C SER A 56 -8.19 3.98 -2.25
N LYS A 57 -7.82 2.77 -2.63
CA LYS A 57 -8.65 1.92 -3.47
C LYS A 57 -8.64 0.51 -2.94
N LEU A 58 -9.78 -0.12 -2.95
CA LEU A 58 -9.88 -1.55 -2.68
C LEU A 58 -9.64 -2.28 -4.01
N GLU A 59 -8.58 -3.04 -4.09
CA GLU A 59 -8.27 -3.80 -5.33
C GLU A 59 -8.89 -5.19 -5.28
N LYS A 60 -8.82 -5.85 -4.12
CA LYS A 60 -9.40 -7.17 -3.98
C LYS A 60 -9.92 -7.34 -2.56
N THR A 61 -11.16 -7.76 -2.44
CA THR A 61 -11.82 -7.93 -1.15
C THR A 61 -11.31 -9.19 -0.44
N SER A 62 -11.33 -9.14 0.89
CA SER A 62 -11.09 -10.32 1.72
C SER A 62 -12.28 -11.27 1.69
N GLY A 63 -13.42 -10.82 1.19
CA GLY A 63 -14.67 -11.54 1.28
C GLY A 63 -15.56 -11.01 2.41
N PHE A 64 -15.05 -10.13 3.24
CA PHE A 64 -15.80 -9.58 4.38
C PHE A 64 -15.67 -8.06 4.41
N LYS A 65 -16.80 -7.38 4.28
CA LYS A 65 -16.81 -5.93 4.27
C LYS A 65 -16.17 -5.30 5.49
N SER A 66 -16.39 -5.88 6.66
CA SER A 66 -15.84 -5.32 7.89
C SER A 66 -14.32 -5.36 7.91
N LEU A 67 -13.73 -6.44 7.38
CA LEU A 67 -12.27 -6.54 7.29
C LEU A 67 -11.72 -5.56 6.26
N ASP A 68 -12.40 -5.43 5.13
CA ASP A 68 -11.99 -4.51 4.07
C ASP A 68 -12.00 -3.07 4.56
N LYS A 69 -13.08 -2.65 5.21
CA LYS A 69 -13.20 -1.30 5.73
C LYS A 69 -12.19 -1.02 6.82
N ALA A 70 -11.98 -1.97 7.72
CA ALA A 70 -11.04 -1.80 8.82
C ALA A 70 -9.61 -1.66 8.29
N ALA A 71 -9.24 -2.43 7.28
CA ALA A 71 -7.92 -2.35 6.68
C ALA A 71 -7.71 -1.00 6.01
N ILE A 72 -8.65 -0.57 5.19
CA ILE A 72 -8.52 0.71 4.49
C ILE A 72 -8.45 1.86 5.48
N LYS A 73 -9.33 1.87 6.47
CA LYS A 73 -9.36 2.95 7.45
C LYS A 73 -8.07 3.03 8.26
N SER A 74 -7.63 1.89 8.77
CA SER A 74 -6.45 1.85 9.64
C SER A 74 -5.18 2.20 8.87
N ILE A 75 -5.01 1.62 7.70
CA ILE A 75 -3.79 1.81 6.93
C ILE A 75 -3.74 3.20 6.30
N SER A 76 -4.90 3.76 5.93
CA SER A 76 -4.95 5.13 5.41
C SER A 76 -4.47 6.16 6.45
N ALA A 77 -4.60 5.86 7.72
CA ALA A 77 -4.16 6.76 8.78
C ALA A 77 -2.67 6.63 9.10
N CYS A 78 -2.00 5.65 8.51
CA CYS A 78 -0.57 5.44 8.77
C CYS A 78 0.29 6.33 7.91
N LYS A 79 1.52 6.53 8.37
CA LYS A 79 2.51 7.23 7.56
C LYS A 79 3.27 6.19 6.75
N PHE A 80 3.36 6.42 5.49
CA PHE A 80 4.13 5.56 4.59
C PHE A 80 5.50 6.17 4.36
N LYS A 81 6.42 5.35 3.91
CA LYS A 81 7.67 5.87 3.39
C LYS A 81 7.33 6.40 2.01
N PRO A 82 7.54 7.70 1.73
CA PRO A 82 7.13 8.24 0.43
C PRO A 82 7.93 7.62 -0.71
N GLY A 83 7.32 7.54 -1.87
CA GLY A 83 8.01 7.10 -3.06
C GLY A 83 8.86 8.23 -3.62
N SER A 84 9.59 7.94 -4.68
CA SER A 84 10.44 8.94 -5.30
C SER A 84 10.45 8.77 -6.81
N LYS A 85 10.77 9.87 -7.49
CA LYS A 85 11.03 9.85 -8.91
C LYS A 85 12.36 10.56 -9.10
N ASP A 86 13.29 9.90 -9.73
CA ASP A 86 14.62 10.45 -9.99
C ASP A 86 15.27 10.99 -8.72
N GLY A 87 15.08 10.27 -7.62
CA GLY A 87 15.71 10.63 -6.34
C GLY A 87 14.97 11.66 -5.50
N ALA A 88 13.89 12.25 -6.00
CA ALA A 88 13.13 13.25 -5.27
C ALA A 88 11.81 12.65 -4.77
N PRO A 89 11.38 12.99 -3.56
CA PRO A 89 10.09 12.50 -3.07
C PRO A 89 8.97 12.87 -4.03
N ALA A 90 8.09 11.93 -4.31
CA ALA A 90 7.03 12.12 -5.28
C ALA A 90 5.77 11.38 -4.85
N GLN A 91 4.63 11.83 -5.35
CA GLN A 91 3.38 11.14 -5.11
C GLN A 91 3.35 9.87 -5.92
N THR A 92 3.19 8.74 -5.26
CA THR A 92 3.18 7.44 -5.93
C THR A 92 2.13 6.53 -5.31
N TRP A 93 1.74 5.51 -6.05
CA TRP A 93 0.83 4.50 -5.54
C TRP A 93 1.63 3.39 -4.85
N ALA A 94 1.11 2.96 -3.69
CA ALA A 94 1.67 1.82 -2.96
C ALA A 94 0.64 0.72 -2.92
N LYS A 95 1.05 -0.52 -3.20
CA LYS A 95 0.16 -1.66 -3.09
C LYS A 95 0.40 -2.33 -1.75
N VAL A 96 -0.69 -2.66 -1.06
CA VAL A 96 -0.61 -3.30 0.24
C VAL A 96 -1.56 -4.49 0.28
N ASP A 97 -1.04 -5.65 0.64
CA ASP A 97 -1.87 -6.82 0.90
C ASP A 97 -1.85 -7.02 2.40
N TYR A 98 -3.00 -6.92 3.01
CA TYR A 98 -3.11 -7.08 4.46
C TYR A 98 -3.84 -8.38 4.78
N ALA A 99 -3.15 -9.29 5.46
CA ALA A 99 -3.73 -10.57 5.80
C ALA A 99 -4.31 -10.55 7.21
N TRP A 100 -5.61 -10.76 7.30
CA TRP A 100 -6.30 -10.90 8.58
C TRP A 100 -6.27 -12.37 8.96
N LYS A 101 -5.55 -12.69 10.01
CA LYS A 101 -5.42 -14.07 10.47
C LYS A 101 -5.76 -14.18 11.93
N LEU A 102 -6.41 -15.28 12.28
CA LEU A 102 -6.69 -15.61 13.67
C LEU A 102 -5.69 -16.66 14.13
N ASP A 103 -5.26 -16.51 15.36
CA ASP A 103 -4.31 -17.49 15.93
C ASP A 103 -5.03 -18.69 16.52
#